data_ee9a63fe21fd33d7bb9e3469f687cc44
#
_entry.id   ee9a63fe21fd33d7bb9e3469f687cc44
#
_cell.length_a   1.000
_cell.length_b   1.000
_cell.length_c   1.000
_cell.angle_alpha   90.00
_cell.angle_beta   90.00
_cell.angle_gamma   90.00
#
_symmetry.space_group_name_H-M   'P 1'
#
loop_
_entity.id
_entity.type
_entity.pdbx_description
1 polymer ?
#
loop_
_entity_poly.entity_id
_entity_poly.type
_entity_poly.pdbx_seq_one_letter_code
_entity_poly.pdbx_strand_id
1 'polypeptide(L)'
;MSTNVQALGKVAVLQGGSSAERAVSLMSGAGVLAALQSQGVDAHAFDPSARDLSELKRDGFARVFIALHGRHGEDGTVQGALELLGLPYTGSGVMASAIAMDKVMTKRVWVAEGLPTPPWVWLAPQDQARERVMAVPDSLGLPLIVKPPREGSSIGITKVLGHSQMQDAVQLASRYDADVLCEAFIEGVELTCPVLGEGSTATALPVVRIDAPDGNYDFEHKYFSDATGYRCPSGLSAADEAEVQRLTLAAYRALGCRGWGRADLMQRASDGRLFLLEMNTSPGMTGHSLVPMSARAAGLSYEALCLHLLQQARLDSRLDARPGSPQDARPCSPQDARPDVPSE
;
A
#
# COMPACT_ATOMS: atom_id res chain seq x y z
N MET A 1 2.62 26.02 14.33
CA MET A 1 4.11 26.12 14.36
C MET A 1 4.57 26.21 12.92
N SER A 2 5.28 27.27 12.55
CA SER A 2 5.84 27.39 11.19
C SER A 2 6.92 26.32 11.04
N THR A 3 6.68 25.36 10.18
CA THR A 3 7.64 24.27 9.91
C THR A 3 8.84 24.88 9.19
N ASN A 4 10.03 24.68 9.72
CA ASN A 4 11.25 25.07 9.02
C ASN A 4 11.48 24.13 7.83
N VAL A 5 10.95 24.51 6.67
CA VAL A 5 11.03 23.73 5.42
C VAL A 5 12.48 23.52 4.99
N GLN A 6 13.39 24.46 5.34
CA GLN A 6 14.82 24.35 5.03
C GLN A 6 15.49 23.16 5.75
N ALA A 7 14.97 22.76 6.92
CA ALA A 7 15.47 21.57 7.63
C ALA A 7 15.18 20.23 6.94
N LEU A 8 14.35 20.22 5.89
CA LEU A 8 14.07 19.02 5.10
C LEU A 8 15.25 18.67 4.16
N GLY A 9 16.11 19.63 3.84
CA GLY A 9 17.20 19.45 2.89
C GLY A 9 16.70 19.26 1.45
N LYS A 10 17.60 18.80 0.57
CA LYS A 10 17.27 18.50 -0.82
C LYS A 10 16.44 17.22 -0.92
N VAL A 11 15.29 17.28 -1.56
CA VAL A 11 14.29 16.20 -1.62
C VAL A 11 14.20 15.62 -3.02
N ALA A 12 14.31 14.29 -3.14
CA ALA A 12 13.99 13.59 -4.37
C ALA A 12 12.53 13.14 -4.37
N VAL A 13 11.78 13.48 -5.41
CA VAL A 13 10.47 12.89 -5.69
C VAL A 13 10.69 11.75 -6.68
N LEU A 14 10.63 10.50 -6.19
CA LEU A 14 10.76 9.32 -7.04
C LEU A 14 9.47 9.14 -7.84
N GLN A 15 9.59 9.18 -9.16
CA GLN A 15 8.46 9.08 -10.10
C GLN A 15 8.85 8.28 -11.34
N GLY A 16 7.88 7.79 -12.09
CA GLY A 16 8.12 6.98 -13.29
C GLY A 16 8.38 5.52 -12.92
N GLY A 17 9.64 5.09 -12.90
CA GLY A 17 10.01 3.69 -12.66
C GLY A 17 9.67 2.78 -13.83
N SER A 18 9.73 1.46 -13.64
CA SER A 18 9.60 0.43 -14.68
C SER A 18 8.30 -0.38 -14.61
N SER A 19 7.39 -0.08 -13.66
CA SER A 19 6.14 -0.81 -13.52
C SER A 19 5.13 -0.48 -14.62
N ALA A 20 4.08 -1.29 -14.73
CA ALA A 20 2.95 -1.03 -15.62
C ALA A 20 2.20 0.28 -15.27
N GLU A 21 2.38 0.80 -14.05
CA GLU A 21 1.75 2.02 -13.53
C GLU A 21 2.62 3.28 -13.74
N ARG A 22 3.66 3.19 -14.58
CA ARG A 22 4.59 4.30 -14.87
C ARG A 22 3.90 5.62 -15.20
N ALA A 23 2.87 5.61 -16.03
CA ALA A 23 2.16 6.83 -16.43
C ALA A 23 1.49 7.52 -15.23
N VAL A 24 0.85 6.74 -14.36
CA VAL A 24 0.22 7.24 -13.11
C VAL A 24 1.27 7.77 -12.15
N SER A 25 2.42 7.09 -12.05
CA SER A 25 3.54 7.53 -11.22
C SER A 25 4.12 8.88 -11.68
N LEU A 26 4.27 9.08 -12.97
CA LEU A 26 4.72 10.38 -13.52
C LEU A 26 3.72 11.50 -13.23
N MET A 27 2.42 11.25 -13.35
CA MET A 27 1.38 12.24 -13.00
C MET A 27 1.37 12.55 -11.50
N SER A 28 1.43 11.52 -10.65
CA SER A 28 1.50 11.67 -9.19
C SER A 28 2.74 12.45 -8.79
N GLY A 29 3.90 12.07 -9.31
CA GLY A 29 5.17 12.71 -9.00
C GLY A 29 5.22 14.17 -9.44
N ALA A 30 4.70 14.51 -10.61
CA ALA A 30 4.61 15.89 -11.08
C ALA A 30 3.75 16.74 -10.15
N GLY A 31 2.59 16.22 -9.71
CA GLY A 31 1.72 16.91 -8.75
C GLY A 31 2.40 17.13 -7.39
N VAL A 32 3.01 16.08 -6.85
CA VAL A 32 3.76 16.15 -5.57
C VAL A 32 4.93 17.14 -5.67
N LEU A 33 5.69 17.10 -6.76
CA LEU A 33 6.81 18.01 -6.98
C LEU A 33 6.36 19.46 -6.97
N ALA A 34 5.32 19.80 -7.75
CA ALA A 34 4.77 21.15 -7.80
C ALA A 34 4.25 21.61 -6.42
N ALA A 35 3.54 20.72 -5.70
CA ALA A 35 3.02 21.00 -4.37
C ALA A 35 4.14 21.29 -3.35
N LEU A 36 5.20 20.49 -3.33
CA LEU A 36 6.33 20.68 -2.42
C LEU A 36 7.11 21.96 -2.76
N GLN A 37 7.35 22.22 -4.06
CA GLN A 37 8.02 23.45 -4.50
C GLN A 37 7.23 24.71 -4.17
N SER A 38 5.90 24.68 -4.30
CA SER A 38 5.04 25.81 -3.92
C SER A 38 5.12 26.17 -2.43
N GLN A 39 5.53 25.20 -1.60
CA GLN A 39 5.76 25.38 -0.16
C GLN A 39 7.21 25.75 0.19
N GLY A 40 8.06 25.96 -0.82
CA GLY A 40 9.47 26.33 -0.62
C GLY A 40 10.40 25.16 -0.31
N VAL A 41 9.97 23.91 -0.55
CA VAL A 41 10.83 22.73 -0.43
C VAL A 41 11.78 22.66 -1.64
N ASP A 42 13.07 22.39 -1.41
CA ASP A 42 14.06 22.12 -2.45
C ASP A 42 13.85 20.71 -3.03
N ALA A 43 12.75 20.54 -3.79
CA ALA A 43 12.31 19.27 -4.34
C ALA A 43 12.65 19.13 -5.82
N HIS A 44 13.09 17.93 -6.22
CA HIS A 44 13.52 17.60 -7.58
C HIS A 44 12.95 16.25 -8.02
N ALA A 45 12.58 16.14 -9.28
CA ALA A 45 12.16 14.88 -9.87
C ALA A 45 13.33 13.90 -9.98
N PHE A 46 13.07 12.63 -9.74
CA PHE A 46 14.04 11.55 -9.93
C PHE A 46 13.32 10.31 -10.47
N ASP A 47 13.73 9.86 -11.65
CA ASP A 47 13.17 8.65 -12.28
C ASP A 47 14.19 7.50 -12.19
N PRO A 48 13.94 6.46 -11.37
CA PRO A 48 14.88 5.34 -11.21
C PRO A 48 14.99 4.44 -12.46
N SER A 49 14.14 4.61 -13.48
CA SER A 49 14.32 3.94 -14.76
C SER A 49 15.37 4.61 -15.65
N ALA A 50 15.67 5.87 -15.40
CA ALA A 50 16.63 6.67 -16.15
C ALA A 50 17.94 6.93 -15.39
N ARG A 51 17.92 6.80 -14.05
CA ARG A 51 19.03 7.14 -13.17
C ARG A 51 19.21 6.07 -12.09
N ASP A 52 20.45 5.76 -11.75
CA ASP A 52 20.76 4.83 -10.65
C ASP A 52 20.43 5.43 -9.28
N LEU A 53 19.78 4.65 -8.40
CA LEU A 53 19.42 5.11 -7.05
C LEU A 53 20.63 5.54 -6.19
N SER A 54 21.83 5.00 -6.45
CA SER A 54 23.06 5.42 -5.78
C SER A 54 23.41 6.88 -6.02
N GLU A 55 22.91 7.48 -7.13
CA GLU A 55 23.09 8.88 -7.46
C GLU A 55 22.40 9.82 -6.46
N LEU A 56 21.35 9.36 -5.78
CA LEU A 56 20.68 10.14 -4.75
C LEU A 56 21.65 10.64 -3.67
N LYS A 57 22.52 9.76 -3.19
CA LYS A 57 23.57 10.14 -2.21
C LYS A 57 24.61 11.06 -2.81
N ARG A 58 25.10 10.73 -4.00
CA ARG A 58 26.13 11.52 -4.70
C ARG A 58 25.67 12.94 -4.99
N ASP A 59 24.39 13.10 -5.35
CA ASP A 59 23.82 14.39 -5.68
C ASP A 59 23.30 15.19 -4.47
N GLY A 60 23.56 14.67 -3.25
CA GLY A 60 23.30 15.37 -1.99
C GLY A 60 21.83 15.39 -1.57
N PHE A 61 21.02 14.45 -2.06
CA PHE A 61 19.64 14.30 -1.56
C PHE A 61 19.65 13.86 -0.08
N ALA A 62 18.85 14.52 0.72
CA ALA A 62 18.72 14.27 2.15
C ALA A 62 17.49 13.42 2.50
N ARG A 63 16.50 13.34 1.58
CA ARG A 63 15.18 12.77 1.84
C ARG A 63 14.49 12.41 0.52
N VAL A 64 13.58 11.43 0.59
CA VAL A 64 12.88 10.91 -0.58
C VAL A 64 11.37 10.92 -0.36
N PHE A 65 10.63 11.46 -1.31
CA PHE A 65 9.19 11.23 -1.44
C PHE A 65 8.97 10.14 -2.49
N ILE A 66 8.37 9.02 -2.09
CA ILE A 66 8.05 7.92 -3.01
C ILE A 66 6.68 8.21 -3.64
N ALA A 67 6.68 8.47 -4.96
CA ALA A 67 5.48 8.58 -5.81
C ALA A 67 5.50 7.51 -6.91
N LEU A 68 6.26 6.42 -6.69
CA LEU A 68 6.24 5.23 -7.52
C LEU A 68 5.04 4.35 -7.14
N HIS A 69 4.50 3.62 -8.12
CA HIS A 69 3.39 2.70 -7.93
C HIS A 69 3.73 1.32 -8.48
N GLY A 70 3.09 0.28 -7.94
CA GLY A 70 3.27 -1.10 -8.36
C GLY A 70 4.66 -1.66 -8.03
N ARG A 71 5.12 -2.61 -8.86
CA ARG A 71 6.42 -3.28 -8.67
C ARG A 71 7.57 -2.31 -8.60
N HIS A 72 8.53 -2.59 -7.73
CA HIS A 72 9.70 -1.77 -7.38
C HIS A 72 9.36 -0.40 -6.74
N GLY A 73 8.09 -0.03 -6.65
CA GLY A 73 7.65 1.22 -6.04
C GLY A 73 7.03 1.03 -4.65
N GLU A 74 6.16 0.02 -4.50
CA GLU A 74 5.42 -0.23 -3.26
C GLU A 74 5.52 -1.68 -2.76
N ASP A 75 6.50 -2.45 -3.24
CA ASP A 75 6.74 -3.85 -2.90
C ASP A 75 7.91 -4.09 -1.92
N GLY A 76 8.46 -3.03 -1.34
CA GLY A 76 9.60 -3.09 -0.43
C GLY A 76 10.96 -2.96 -1.11
N THR A 77 11.04 -3.08 -2.45
CA THR A 77 12.33 -3.07 -3.18
C THR A 77 13.01 -1.71 -3.10
N VAL A 78 12.33 -0.63 -3.48
CA VAL A 78 12.90 0.73 -3.39
C VAL A 78 13.12 1.14 -1.94
N GLN A 79 12.23 0.74 -1.03
CA GLN A 79 12.38 1.00 0.40
C GLN A 79 13.66 0.37 0.93
N GLY A 80 13.95 -0.89 0.57
CA GLY A 80 15.19 -1.59 0.96
C GLY A 80 16.44 -0.91 0.40
N ALA A 81 16.42 -0.43 -0.83
CA ALA A 81 17.51 0.34 -1.42
C ALA A 81 17.75 1.66 -0.64
N LEU A 82 16.68 2.37 -0.27
CA LEU A 82 16.76 3.61 0.50
C LEU A 82 17.26 3.38 1.94
N GLU A 83 16.89 2.26 2.57
CA GLU A 83 17.45 1.83 3.87
C GLU A 83 18.96 1.67 3.79
N LEU A 84 19.46 0.94 2.78
CA LEU A 84 20.91 0.73 2.57
C LEU A 84 21.65 2.03 2.25
N LEU A 85 21.01 2.95 1.53
CA LEU A 85 21.54 4.29 1.26
C LEU A 85 21.46 5.22 2.48
N GLY A 86 20.72 4.87 3.53
CA GLY A 86 20.48 5.71 4.69
C GLY A 86 19.72 6.99 4.34
N LEU A 87 18.80 6.93 3.39
CA LEU A 87 17.96 8.04 2.94
C LEU A 87 16.54 7.90 3.49
N PRO A 88 16.10 8.77 4.40
CA PRO A 88 14.72 8.80 4.90
C PRO A 88 13.72 8.93 3.75
N TYR A 89 12.61 8.18 3.83
CA TYR A 89 11.58 8.14 2.79
C TYR A 89 10.16 8.17 3.36
N THR A 90 9.22 8.60 2.53
CA THR A 90 7.79 8.64 2.86
C THR A 90 7.14 7.27 2.77
N GLY A 91 6.12 7.04 3.59
CA GLY A 91 5.30 5.83 3.51
C GLY A 91 5.84 4.66 4.32
N SER A 92 5.29 3.49 4.05
CA SER A 92 5.58 2.24 4.76
C SER A 92 6.98 1.73 4.50
N GLY A 93 7.53 0.99 5.46
CA GLY A 93 8.84 0.37 5.37
C GLY A 93 8.87 -0.91 4.54
N VAL A 94 10.02 -1.56 4.51
CA VAL A 94 10.30 -2.72 3.64
C VAL A 94 9.29 -3.84 3.87
N MET A 95 9.14 -4.30 5.10
CA MET A 95 8.29 -5.45 5.43
C MET A 95 6.81 -5.16 5.13
N ALA A 96 6.31 -4.01 5.59
CA ALA A 96 4.91 -3.64 5.40
C ALA A 96 4.56 -3.48 3.92
N SER A 97 5.42 -2.85 3.12
CA SER A 97 5.25 -2.70 1.68
C SER A 97 5.25 -4.07 0.98
N ALA A 98 6.19 -4.95 1.31
CA ALA A 98 6.28 -6.28 0.71
C ALA A 98 5.04 -7.15 1.02
N ILE A 99 4.56 -7.13 2.27
CA ILE A 99 3.35 -7.88 2.66
C ILE A 99 2.12 -7.27 1.99
N ALA A 100 1.97 -5.94 1.99
CA ALA A 100 0.80 -5.26 1.43
C ALA A 100 0.67 -5.50 -0.08
N MET A 101 1.80 -5.54 -0.81
CA MET A 101 1.81 -5.83 -2.24
C MET A 101 1.34 -7.25 -2.55
N ASP A 102 1.65 -8.23 -1.70
CA ASP A 102 1.23 -9.62 -1.86
C ASP A 102 -0.14 -9.85 -1.19
N LYS A 103 -1.21 -9.89 -1.99
CA LYS A 103 -2.58 -10.07 -1.51
C LYS A 103 -2.79 -11.38 -0.74
N VAL A 104 -2.03 -12.44 -1.06
CA VAL A 104 -2.09 -13.72 -0.32
C VAL A 104 -1.50 -13.55 1.07
N MET A 105 -0.34 -12.91 1.18
CA MET A 105 0.30 -12.65 2.48
C MET A 105 -0.52 -11.65 3.31
N THR A 106 -1.02 -10.59 2.71
CA THR A 106 -1.94 -9.63 3.34
C THR A 106 -3.15 -10.33 3.96
N LYS A 107 -3.83 -11.21 3.20
CA LYS A 107 -4.99 -11.97 3.69
C LYS A 107 -4.63 -12.94 4.82
N ARG A 108 -3.48 -13.61 4.74
CA ARG A 108 -2.99 -14.46 5.84
C ARG A 108 -2.81 -13.70 7.14
N VAL A 109 -2.20 -12.52 7.08
CA VAL A 109 -2.03 -11.64 8.26
C VAL A 109 -3.40 -11.20 8.77
N TRP A 110 -4.28 -10.69 7.91
CA TRP A 110 -5.62 -10.24 8.32
C TRP A 110 -6.47 -11.34 8.94
N VAL A 111 -6.44 -12.54 8.36
CA VAL A 111 -7.17 -13.71 8.93
C VAL A 111 -6.60 -14.09 10.31
N ALA A 112 -5.28 -14.06 10.49
CA ALA A 112 -4.65 -14.34 11.79
C ALA A 112 -5.04 -13.30 12.86
N GLU A 113 -5.27 -12.04 12.45
CA GLU A 113 -5.75 -10.94 13.30
C GLU A 113 -7.29 -10.89 13.45
N GLY A 114 -8.01 -11.88 12.88
CA GLY A 114 -9.47 -11.93 12.92
C GLY A 114 -10.18 -10.86 12.09
N LEU A 115 -9.50 -10.27 11.09
CA LEU A 115 -10.06 -9.24 10.22
C LEU A 115 -10.80 -9.86 9.03
N PRO A 116 -11.97 -9.31 8.64
CA PRO A 116 -12.79 -9.87 7.59
C PRO A 116 -12.18 -9.59 6.20
N THR A 117 -12.00 -10.64 5.41
CA THR A 117 -11.63 -10.58 4.00
C THR A 117 -12.46 -11.61 3.25
N PRO A 118 -12.75 -11.45 1.93
CA PRO A 118 -13.49 -12.47 1.18
C PRO A 118 -12.85 -13.86 1.34
N PRO A 119 -13.63 -14.95 1.43
CA PRO A 119 -13.10 -16.31 1.34
C PRO A 119 -12.24 -16.45 0.09
N TRP A 120 -11.12 -17.18 0.19
CA TRP A 120 -10.15 -17.25 -0.89
C TRP A 120 -9.43 -18.58 -0.97
N VAL A 121 -8.94 -18.90 -2.17
CA VAL A 121 -8.06 -20.01 -2.48
C VAL A 121 -6.82 -19.47 -3.19
N TRP A 122 -5.66 -19.88 -2.73
CA TRP A 122 -4.38 -19.63 -3.38
C TRP A 122 -3.98 -20.84 -4.21
N LEU A 123 -3.67 -20.62 -5.47
CA LEU A 123 -3.16 -21.60 -6.40
C LEU A 123 -1.68 -21.27 -6.68
N ALA A 124 -0.78 -21.98 -6.03
CA ALA A 124 0.65 -21.94 -6.38
C ALA A 124 0.86 -22.62 -7.75
N PRO A 125 2.00 -22.43 -8.43
CA PRO A 125 2.22 -23.00 -9.77
C PRO A 125 1.95 -24.50 -9.87
N GLN A 126 2.35 -25.28 -8.85
CA GLN A 126 2.11 -26.73 -8.78
C GLN A 126 0.64 -27.11 -8.52
N ASP A 127 -0.18 -26.16 -8.06
CA ASP A 127 -1.61 -26.36 -7.74
C ASP A 127 -2.54 -25.98 -8.90
N GLN A 128 -1.99 -25.58 -10.05
CA GLN A 128 -2.78 -25.14 -11.22
C GLN A 128 -3.16 -26.28 -12.17
N ALA A 129 -3.10 -27.53 -11.70
CA ALA A 129 -3.66 -28.65 -12.42
C ALA A 129 -5.17 -28.49 -12.62
N ARG A 130 -5.68 -28.97 -13.78
CA ARG A 130 -7.06 -28.74 -14.20
C ARG A 130 -8.10 -29.16 -13.15
N GLU A 131 -7.91 -30.30 -12.52
CA GLU A 131 -8.86 -30.84 -11.51
C GLU A 131 -8.95 -29.87 -10.33
N ARG A 132 -7.80 -29.33 -9.87
CA ARG A 132 -7.75 -28.40 -8.73
C ARG A 132 -8.34 -27.04 -9.07
N VAL A 133 -8.06 -26.53 -10.27
CA VAL A 133 -8.66 -25.28 -10.78
C VAL A 133 -10.17 -25.41 -10.87
N MET A 134 -10.67 -26.52 -11.40
CA MET A 134 -12.10 -26.74 -11.57
C MET A 134 -12.85 -26.99 -10.25
N ALA A 135 -12.17 -27.36 -9.17
CA ALA A 135 -12.74 -27.52 -7.83
C ALA A 135 -12.88 -26.21 -7.05
N VAL A 136 -12.25 -25.12 -7.49
CA VAL A 136 -12.30 -23.83 -6.76
C VAL A 136 -13.72 -23.29 -6.63
N PRO A 137 -14.59 -23.28 -7.67
CA PRO A 137 -15.96 -22.83 -7.54
C PRO A 137 -16.80 -23.64 -6.53
N ASP A 138 -16.49 -24.93 -6.33
CA ASP A 138 -17.21 -25.77 -5.37
C ASP A 138 -16.93 -25.34 -3.93
N SER A 139 -15.75 -24.75 -3.67
CA SER A 139 -15.35 -24.27 -2.34
C SER A 139 -15.71 -22.81 -2.07
N LEU A 140 -15.66 -21.93 -3.09
CA LEU A 140 -15.89 -20.49 -2.94
C LEU A 140 -17.29 -20.04 -3.35
N GLY A 141 -18.00 -20.83 -4.15
CA GLY A 141 -19.21 -20.43 -4.83
C GLY A 141 -18.94 -19.58 -6.08
N LEU A 142 -20.00 -19.23 -6.80
CA LEU A 142 -19.99 -18.36 -7.97
C LEU A 142 -20.94 -17.18 -7.74
N PRO A 143 -20.66 -16.00 -8.26
CA PRO A 143 -19.42 -15.65 -8.98
C PRO A 143 -18.19 -15.56 -8.07
N LEU A 144 -16.99 -15.64 -8.67
CA LEU A 144 -15.72 -15.44 -7.98
C LEU A 144 -14.77 -14.59 -8.82
N ILE A 145 -13.72 -14.06 -8.18
CA ILE A 145 -12.68 -13.26 -8.81
C ILE A 145 -11.39 -14.09 -8.88
N VAL A 146 -10.77 -14.13 -10.05
CA VAL A 146 -9.45 -14.71 -10.28
C VAL A 146 -8.48 -13.57 -10.63
N LYS A 147 -7.34 -13.50 -9.93
CA LYS A 147 -6.37 -12.41 -10.12
C LYS A 147 -4.94 -12.82 -9.76
N PRO A 148 -3.92 -12.15 -10.34
CA PRO A 148 -2.56 -12.26 -9.86
C PRO A 148 -2.44 -11.58 -8.47
N PRO A 149 -1.74 -12.18 -7.48
CA PRO A 149 -1.69 -11.61 -6.14
C PRO A 149 -0.82 -10.35 -6.01
N ARG A 150 0.20 -10.17 -6.87
CA ARG A 150 1.20 -9.09 -6.75
C ARG A 150 1.11 -8.06 -7.88
N GLU A 151 -0.07 -7.90 -8.47
CA GLU A 151 -0.33 -6.84 -9.46
C GLU A 151 -1.35 -5.84 -8.91
N GLY A 152 -1.17 -4.57 -9.29
CA GLY A 152 -2.07 -3.47 -9.02
C GLY A 152 -3.05 -3.22 -10.17
N SER A 153 -3.85 -2.15 -10.02
CA SER A 153 -4.64 -1.54 -11.10
C SER A 153 -5.54 -2.49 -11.89
N SER A 154 -6.06 -3.54 -11.26
CA SER A 154 -6.96 -4.53 -11.86
C SER A 154 -6.37 -5.33 -13.04
N ILE A 155 -5.04 -5.37 -13.20
CA ILE A 155 -4.35 -6.11 -14.26
C ILE A 155 -4.55 -7.62 -14.05
N GLY A 156 -4.98 -8.34 -15.09
CA GLY A 156 -5.14 -9.81 -15.07
C GLY A 156 -6.31 -10.32 -14.24
N ILE A 157 -7.24 -9.45 -13.82
CA ILE A 157 -8.43 -9.81 -13.05
C ILE A 157 -9.52 -10.36 -13.98
N THR A 158 -10.18 -11.43 -13.55
CA THR A 158 -11.36 -11.98 -14.22
C THR A 158 -12.46 -12.29 -13.21
N LYS A 159 -13.68 -11.79 -13.46
CA LYS A 159 -14.89 -12.24 -12.78
C LYS A 159 -15.41 -13.50 -13.46
N VAL A 160 -15.39 -14.61 -12.75
CA VAL A 160 -15.83 -15.93 -13.22
C VAL A 160 -17.27 -16.16 -12.80
N LEU A 161 -18.14 -16.42 -13.79
CA LEU A 161 -19.57 -16.65 -13.60
C LEU A 161 -19.96 -18.15 -13.67
N GLY A 162 -19.05 -18.99 -14.16
CA GLY A 162 -19.29 -20.42 -14.32
C GLY A 162 -17.99 -21.22 -14.44
N HIS A 163 -18.06 -22.51 -14.10
CA HIS A 163 -16.91 -23.42 -14.10
C HIS A 163 -16.11 -23.40 -15.42
N SER A 164 -16.79 -23.28 -16.56
CA SER A 164 -16.13 -23.30 -17.89
C SER A 164 -15.11 -22.17 -18.09
N GLN A 165 -15.24 -21.05 -17.32
CA GLN A 165 -14.35 -19.89 -17.44
C GLN A 165 -13.08 -20.02 -16.56
N MET A 166 -13.06 -20.98 -15.61
CA MET A 166 -11.99 -21.05 -14.61
C MET A 166 -10.61 -21.24 -15.21
N GLN A 167 -10.47 -22.15 -16.19
CA GLN A 167 -9.16 -22.45 -16.78
C GLN A 167 -8.57 -21.23 -17.48
N ASP A 168 -9.38 -20.53 -18.26
CA ASP A 168 -8.95 -19.32 -19.00
C ASP A 168 -8.61 -18.18 -18.04
N ALA A 169 -9.40 -18.02 -16.98
CA ALA A 169 -9.17 -17.02 -15.95
C ALA A 169 -7.84 -17.24 -15.21
N VAL A 170 -7.56 -18.48 -14.80
CA VAL A 170 -6.27 -18.84 -14.17
C VAL A 170 -5.12 -18.65 -15.15
N GLN A 171 -5.28 -19.07 -16.40
CA GLN A 171 -4.25 -18.89 -17.43
C GLN A 171 -3.97 -17.40 -17.72
N LEU A 172 -5.00 -16.55 -17.70
CA LEU A 172 -4.81 -15.11 -17.85
C LEU A 172 -4.02 -14.51 -16.68
N ALA A 173 -4.43 -14.80 -15.42
CA ALA A 173 -3.76 -14.32 -14.23
C ALA A 173 -2.29 -14.79 -14.16
N SER A 174 -2.02 -16.04 -14.56
CA SER A 174 -0.67 -16.64 -14.58
C SER A 174 0.31 -15.98 -15.57
N ARG A 175 -0.17 -15.14 -16.49
CA ARG A 175 0.71 -14.36 -17.37
C ARG A 175 1.41 -13.20 -16.63
N TYR A 176 0.83 -12.78 -15.52
CA TYR A 176 1.31 -11.63 -14.74
C TYR A 176 2.01 -12.05 -13.45
N ASP A 177 1.59 -13.18 -12.86
CA ASP A 177 2.20 -13.74 -11.66
C ASP A 177 2.12 -15.27 -11.70
N ALA A 178 3.18 -15.95 -11.25
CA ALA A 178 3.19 -17.40 -11.19
C ALA A 178 2.12 -17.97 -10.22
N ASP A 179 1.83 -17.23 -9.16
CA ASP A 179 0.75 -17.51 -8.22
C ASP A 179 -0.59 -16.93 -8.72
N VAL A 180 -1.69 -17.57 -8.35
CA VAL A 180 -3.04 -17.07 -8.64
C VAL A 180 -3.89 -17.05 -7.38
N LEU A 181 -4.58 -15.95 -7.15
CA LEU A 181 -5.54 -15.77 -6.08
C LEU A 181 -6.96 -15.86 -6.64
N CYS A 182 -7.76 -16.76 -6.09
CA CYS A 182 -9.21 -16.86 -6.34
C CYS A 182 -9.95 -16.40 -5.09
N GLU A 183 -10.93 -15.50 -5.23
CA GLU A 183 -11.71 -14.94 -4.12
C GLU A 183 -13.21 -15.04 -4.41
N ALA A 184 -14.02 -15.28 -3.37
CA ALA A 184 -15.46 -15.13 -3.49
C ALA A 184 -15.80 -13.68 -3.88
N PHE A 185 -16.65 -13.49 -4.88
CA PHE A 185 -17.13 -12.17 -5.27
C PHE A 185 -18.08 -11.62 -4.22
N ILE A 186 -17.81 -10.40 -3.77
CA ILE A 186 -18.70 -9.69 -2.84
C ILE A 186 -19.54 -8.70 -3.64
N GLU A 187 -20.82 -9.01 -3.79
CA GLU A 187 -21.77 -8.10 -4.41
C GLU A 187 -22.13 -6.97 -3.43
N GLY A 188 -21.90 -5.71 -3.83
CA GLY A 188 -22.16 -4.59 -2.94
C GLY A 188 -21.49 -3.30 -3.36
N VAL A 189 -21.20 -2.47 -2.38
CA VAL A 189 -20.62 -1.14 -2.54
C VAL A 189 -19.11 -1.22 -2.34
N GLU A 190 -18.36 -0.66 -3.27
CA GLU A 190 -16.91 -0.51 -3.13
C GLU A 190 -16.60 0.77 -2.34
N LEU A 191 -15.77 0.62 -1.33
CA LEU A 191 -15.36 1.67 -0.41
C LEU A 191 -13.83 1.72 -0.35
N THR A 192 -13.31 2.91 -0.16
CA THR A 192 -11.88 3.08 0.12
C THR A 192 -11.68 4.06 1.26
N CYS A 193 -10.72 3.76 2.11
CA CYS A 193 -10.45 4.56 3.30
C CYS A 193 -8.95 4.83 3.44
N PRO A 194 -8.51 6.08 3.24
CA PRO A 194 -7.12 6.46 3.47
C PRO A 194 -6.79 6.56 4.96
N VAL A 195 -5.50 6.36 5.26
CA VAL A 195 -4.91 6.48 6.60
C VAL A 195 -3.70 7.39 6.54
N LEU A 196 -3.55 8.24 7.56
CA LEU A 196 -2.34 9.03 7.81
C LEU A 196 -1.76 8.69 9.19
N GLY A 197 -0.43 8.71 9.32
CA GLY A 197 0.28 8.46 10.57
C GLY A 197 0.67 7.00 10.77
N GLU A 198 0.93 6.60 12.02
CA GLU A 198 1.42 5.27 12.36
C GLU A 198 0.98 4.81 13.76
N GLY A 199 0.95 3.51 14.00
CA GLY A 199 0.68 2.91 15.30
C GLY A 199 -0.59 3.45 15.95
N SER A 200 -0.50 3.94 17.19
CA SER A 200 -1.63 4.52 17.92
C SER A 200 -2.03 5.92 17.42
N THR A 201 -1.15 6.61 16.71
CA THR A 201 -1.41 7.94 16.12
C THR A 201 -1.98 7.90 14.72
N ALA A 202 -2.08 6.71 14.11
CA ALA A 202 -2.71 6.55 12.82
C ALA A 202 -4.17 6.97 12.85
N THR A 203 -4.57 7.80 11.88
CA THR A 203 -5.91 8.37 11.75
C THR A 203 -6.49 8.00 10.38
N ALA A 204 -7.68 7.43 10.36
CA ALA A 204 -8.42 7.19 9.14
C ALA A 204 -9.07 8.50 8.67
N LEU A 205 -8.98 8.78 7.40
CA LEU A 205 -9.64 9.91 6.75
C LEU A 205 -11.09 9.56 6.37
N PRO A 206 -11.91 10.53 5.93
CA PRO A 206 -13.25 10.27 5.43
C PRO A 206 -13.28 9.18 4.36
N VAL A 207 -14.23 8.27 4.46
CA VAL A 207 -14.41 7.16 3.51
C VAL A 207 -14.86 7.71 2.17
N VAL A 208 -14.31 7.17 1.09
CA VAL A 208 -14.76 7.43 -0.29
C VAL A 208 -15.54 6.23 -0.78
N ARG A 209 -16.74 6.46 -1.28
CA ARG A 209 -17.52 5.47 -2.01
C ARG A 209 -17.21 5.56 -3.49
N ILE A 210 -17.05 4.40 -4.13
CA ILE A 210 -16.77 4.26 -5.55
C ILE A 210 -18.02 3.70 -6.21
N ASP A 211 -18.61 4.48 -7.11
CA ASP A 211 -19.78 4.08 -7.91
C ASP A 211 -19.27 3.79 -9.34
N ALA A 212 -18.74 2.58 -9.56
CA ALA A 212 -18.25 2.16 -10.86
C ALA A 212 -19.41 1.72 -11.77
N PRO A 213 -19.40 2.07 -13.07
CA PRO A 213 -20.39 1.59 -14.03
C PRO A 213 -20.38 0.06 -14.08
N ASP A 214 -21.54 -0.57 -14.04
CA ASP A 214 -21.73 -2.03 -14.11
C ASP A 214 -20.90 -2.83 -13.08
N GLY A 215 -20.43 -2.17 -12.00
CA GLY A 215 -19.56 -2.77 -10.99
C GLY A 215 -18.16 -3.13 -11.51
N ASN A 216 -17.73 -2.53 -12.62
CA ASN A 216 -16.41 -2.76 -13.22
C ASN A 216 -15.47 -1.57 -12.94
N TYR A 217 -14.61 -1.72 -11.93
CA TYR A 217 -13.61 -0.72 -11.55
C TYR A 217 -12.22 -1.16 -12.01
N ASP A 218 -12.03 -1.17 -13.34
CA ASP A 218 -10.75 -1.52 -13.98
C ASP A 218 -9.79 -0.33 -14.10
N PHE A 219 -8.62 -0.57 -14.73
CA PHE A 219 -7.57 0.44 -14.88
C PHE A 219 -8.03 1.69 -15.63
N GLU A 220 -8.84 1.54 -16.69
CA GLU A 220 -9.34 2.66 -17.49
C GLU A 220 -10.33 3.51 -16.66
N HIS A 221 -11.22 2.85 -15.91
CA HIS A 221 -12.17 3.52 -15.03
C HIS A 221 -11.51 4.17 -13.80
N LYS A 222 -10.33 3.69 -13.37
CA LYS A 222 -9.57 4.26 -12.24
C LYS A 222 -8.88 5.57 -12.57
N TYR A 223 -8.35 5.72 -13.78
CA TYR A 223 -7.40 6.80 -14.08
C TYR A 223 -7.74 7.66 -15.30
N PHE A 224 -8.55 7.15 -16.23
CA PHE A 224 -8.75 7.77 -17.55
C PHE A 224 -10.21 7.99 -17.93
N SER A 225 -11.18 7.50 -17.15
CA SER A 225 -12.61 7.63 -17.44
C SER A 225 -13.31 8.49 -16.39
N ASP A 226 -14.12 9.46 -16.85
CA ASP A 226 -15.01 10.24 -16.00
C ASP A 226 -16.33 9.50 -15.68
N ALA A 227 -16.47 8.24 -16.12
CA ALA A 227 -17.69 7.47 -15.91
C ALA A 227 -17.83 6.92 -14.48
N THR A 228 -16.72 6.82 -13.72
CA THR A 228 -16.74 6.39 -12.33
C THR A 228 -17.13 7.56 -11.43
N GLY A 229 -18.20 7.39 -10.68
CA GLY A 229 -18.62 8.34 -9.65
C GLY A 229 -17.85 8.12 -8.34
N TYR A 230 -17.42 9.21 -7.72
CA TYR A 230 -16.80 9.18 -6.39
C TYR A 230 -17.59 10.06 -5.44
N ARG A 231 -17.91 9.54 -4.26
CA ARG A 231 -18.57 10.31 -3.19
C ARG A 231 -17.68 10.39 -1.97
N CYS A 232 -17.33 11.62 -1.59
CA CYS A 232 -16.59 11.90 -0.36
C CYS A 232 -17.15 13.15 0.31
N PRO A 233 -17.72 13.05 1.53
CA PRO A 233 -17.95 11.84 2.33
C PRO A 233 -18.82 10.79 1.64
N SER A 234 -18.64 9.50 2.03
CA SER A 234 -19.19 8.31 1.38
C SER A 234 -20.73 8.26 1.28
N GLY A 235 -21.43 9.01 2.14
CA GLY A 235 -22.88 8.91 2.33
C GLY A 235 -23.34 7.70 3.15
N LEU A 236 -22.42 6.98 3.77
CA LEU A 236 -22.73 5.94 4.76
C LEU A 236 -23.36 6.55 6.03
N SER A 237 -24.03 5.73 6.83
CA SER A 237 -24.37 6.12 8.19
C SER A 237 -23.11 6.38 9.02
N ALA A 238 -23.20 7.23 10.05
CA ALA A 238 -22.05 7.51 10.92
C ALA A 238 -21.50 6.23 11.59
N ALA A 239 -22.36 5.25 11.87
CA ALA A 239 -21.96 3.98 12.44
C ALA A 239 -21.18 3.11 11.44
N ASP A 240 -21.66 3.03 10.19
CA ASP A 240 -20.97 2.28 9.14
C ASP A 240 -19.64 2.92 8.78
N GLU A 241 -19.58 4.26 8.66
CA GLU A 241 -18.34 4.98 8.39
C GLU A 241 -17.30 4.74 9.51
N ALA A 242 -17.72 4.80 10.77
CA ALA A 242 -16.84 4.50 11.91
C ALA A 242 -16.35 3.05 11.89
N GLU A 243 -17.17 2.10 11.47
CA GLU A 243 -16.76 0.69 11.36
C GLU A 243 -15.77 0.46 10.20
N VAL A 244 -15.97 1.10 9.04
CA VAL A 244 -14.99 1.09 7.93
C VAL A 244 -13.67 1.66 8.40
N GLN A 245 -13.66 2.81 9.06
CA GLN A 245 -12.47 3.45 9.61
C GLN A 245 -11.76 2.57 10.64
N ARG A 246 -12.51 1.95 11.56
CA ARG A 246 -11.99 1.03 12.56
C ARG A 246 -11.29 -0.18 11.93
N LEU A 247 -11.95 -0.84 10.96
CA LEU A 247 -11.38 -1.98 10.22
C LEU A 247 -10.15 -1.58 9.43
N THR A 248 -10.19 -0.44 8.76
CA THR A 248 -9.05 0.10 8.02
C THR A 248 -7.83 0.32 8.91
N LEU A 249 -8.02 0.95 10.08
CA LEU A 249 -6.94 1.17 11.03
C LEU A 249 -6.39 -0.13 11.59
N ALA A 250 -7.24 -1.12 11.86
CA ALA A 250 -6.81 -2.44 12.31
C ALA A 250 -6.00 -3.16 11.22
N ALA A 251 -6.48 -3.14 9.96
CA ALA A 251 -5.79 -3.73 8.82
C ALA A 251 -4.42 -3.08 8.55
N TYR A 252 -4.36 -1.76 8.63
CA TYR A 252 -3.15 -0.97 8.45
C TYR A 252 -2.09 -1.29 9.52
N ARG A 253 -2.51 -1.36 10.78
CA ARG A 253 -1.64 -1.70 11.92
C ARG A 253 -1.15 -3.14 11.89
N ALA A 254 -2.02 -4.08 11.52
CA ALA A 254 -1.68 -5.49 11.40
C ALA A 254 -0.52 -5.74 10.42
N LEU A 255 -0.45 -4.95 9.35
CA LEU A 255 0.63 -5.03 8.36
C LEU A 255 1.88 -4.23 8.76
N GLY A 256 1.85 -3.48 9.86
CA GLY A 256 2.94 -2.61 10.29
C GLY A 256 3.14 -1.38 9.38
N CYS A 257 2.08 -0.93 8.71
CA CYS A 257 2.12 0.24 7.85
C CYS A 257 2.37 1.53 8.63
N ARG A 258 2.99 2.52 7.97
CA ARG A 258 3.30 3.84 8.52
C ARG A 258 3.21 4.96 7.47
N GLY A 259 3.20 6.20 7.97
CA GLY A 259 3.15 7.41 7.15
C GLY A 259 1.78 7.61 6.52
N TRP A 260 1.43 6.81 5.56
CA TRP A 260 0.14 6.82 4.89
C TRP A 260 -0.15 5.51 4.18
N GLY A 261 -1.41 5.33 3.79
CA GLY A 261 -1.87 4.19 3.02
C GLY A 261 -3.35 4.32 2.69
N ARG A 262 -3.91 3.33 2.00
CA ARG A 262 -5.32 3.28 1.64
C ARG A 262 -5.79 1.83 1.62
N ALA A 263 -6.80 1.52 2.42
CA ALA A 263 -7.49 0.24 2.36
C ALA A 263 -8.65 0.30 1.39
N ASP A 264 -8.81 -0.73 0.57
CA ASP A 264 -9.96 -0.92 -0.31
C ASP A 264 -10.84 -2.04 0.27
N LEU A 265 -12.16 -1.80 0.34
CA LEU A 265 -13.15 -2.67 1.00
C LEU A 265 -14.39 -2.84 0.14
N MET A 266 -15.13 -3.95 0.38
CA MET A 266 -16.49 -4.12 -0.10
C MET A 266 -17.45 -4.15 1.08
N GLN A 267 -18.57 -3.42 0.97
CA GLN A 267 -19.73 -3.60 1.83
C GLN A 267 -20.77 -4.45 1.10
N ARG A 268 -21.02 -5.66 1.61
CA ARG A 268 -21.93 -6.62 0.97
C ARG A 268 -23.38 -6.12 1.05
N ALA A 269 -24.06 -6.12 -0.11
CA ALA A 269 -25.42 -5.59 -0.21
C ALA A 269 -26.46 -6.38 0.61
N SER A 270 -26.27 -7.69 0.78
CA SER A 270 -27.26 -8.56 1.40
C SER A 270 -27.38 -8.41 2.93
N ASP A 271 -26.29 -8.01 3.61
CA ASP A 271 -26.25 -7.97 5.09
C ASP A 271 -25.39 -6.82 5.65
N GLY A 272 -24.84 -5.96 4.79
CA GLY A 272 -24.02 -4.81 5.20
C GLY A 272 -22.61 -5.17 5.71
N ARG A 273 -22.21 -6.45 5.71
CA ARG A 273 -20.88 -6.86 6.20
C ARG A 273 -19.77 -6.30 5.34
N LEU A 274 -18.69 -5.88 6.00
CA LEU A 274 -17.49 -5.31 5.38
C LEU A 274 -16.43 -6.41 5.13
N PHE A 275 -15.72 -6.29 4.01
CA PHE A 275 -14.63 -7.17 3.63
C PHE A 275 -13.46 -6.38 3.09
N LEU A 276 -12.30 -6.51 3.71
CA LEU A 276 -11.03 -5.92 3.26
C LEU A 276 -10.53 -6.63 2.00
N LEU A 277 -10.19 -5.87 0.97
CA LEU A 277 -9.68 -6.39 -0.31
C LEU A 277 -8.16 -6.31 -0.38
N GLU A 278 -7.61 -5.11 -0.18
CA GLU A 278 -6.17 -4.84 -0.27
C GLU A 278 -5.78 -3.60 0.54
N MET A 279 -4.47 -3.46 0.78
CA MET A 279 -3.84 -2.29 1.39
C MET A 279 -2.82 -1.71 0.42
N ASN A 280 -2.99 -0.45 0.03
CA ASN A 280 -2.06 0.27 -0.83
C ASN A 280 -1.14 1.13 0.04
N THR A 281 0.18 0.90 -0.04
CA THR A 281 1.19 1.60 0.79
C THR A 281 1.80 2.82 0.12
N SER A 282 1.62 2.97 -1.19
CA SER A 282 1.97 4.17 -1.97
C SER A 282 0.82 4.52 -2.93
N PRO A 283 -0.36 4.88 -2.40
CA PRO A 283 -1.53 5.14 -3.24
C PRO A 283 -1.34 6.35 -4.14
N GLY A 284 -2.08 6.41 -5.26
CA GLY A 284 -2.00 7.48 -6.24
C GLY A 284 -2.15 8.89 -5.65
N MET A 285 -1.40 9.83 -6.23
CA MET A 285 -1.38 11.25 -5.85
C MET A 285 -1.71 12.19 -7.02
N THR A 286 -2.49 11.72 -8.00
CA THR A 286 -3.00 12.57 -9.08
C THR A 286 -4.15 13.45 -8.59
N GLY A 287 -4.57 14.42 -9.38
CA GLY A 287 -5.72 15.29 -9.05
C GLY A 287 -7.04 14.55 -8.83
N HIS A 288 -7.20 13.35 -9.41
CA HIS A 288 -8.38 12.48 -9.26
C HIS A 288 -8.18 11.36 -8.23
N SER A 289 -7.01 11.28 -7.59
CA SER A 289 -6.70 10.21 -6.63
C SER A 289 -7.50 10.34 -5.33
N LEU A 290 -7.83 9.18 -4.76
CA LEU A 290 -8.81 9.08 -3.66
C LEU A 290 -8.23 9.56 -2.32
N VAL A 291 -6.91 9.46 -2.10
CA VAL A 291 -6.27 10.00 -0.89
C VAL A 291 -6.31 11.52 -0.86
N PRO A 292 -5.91 12.26 -1.91
CA PRO A 292 -6.09 13.72 -1.97
C PRO A 292 -7.56 14.15 -1.86
N MET A 293 -8.50 13.39 -2.45
CA MET A 293 -9.94 13.67 -2.35
C MET A 293 -10.42 13.59 -0.90
N SER A 294 -10.10 12.51 -0.22
CA SER A 294 -10.45 12.28 1.19
C SER A 294 -9.79 13.30 2.12
N ALA A 295 -8.50 13.60 1.91
CA ALA A 295 -7.77 14.61 2.66
C ALA A 295 -8.43 16.00 2.54
N ARG A 296 -8.85 16.37 1.33
CA ARG A 296 -9.58 17.64 1.09
C ARG A 296 -10.91 17.68 1.84
N ALA A 297 -11.66 16.57 1.86
CA ALA A 297 -12.88 16.45 2.63
C ALA A 297 -12.64 16.60 4.14
N ALA A 298 -11.46 16.19 4.63
CA ALA A 298 -11.01 16.42 6.00
C ALA A 298 -10.42 17.83 6.25
N GLY A 299 -10.44 18.74 5.26
CA GLY A 299 -9.91 20.10 5.39
C GLY A 299 -8.40 20.22 5.15
N LEU A 300 -7.74 19.19 4.65
CA LEU A 300 -6.30 19.20 4.35
C LEU A 300 -6.08 19.42 2.85
N SER A 301 -5.42 20.53 2.47
CA SER A 301 -5.10 20.81 1.06
C SER A 301 -4.10 19.78 0.50
N TYR A 302 -4.00 19.70 -0.82
CA TYR A 302 -3.06 18.80 -1.48
C TYR A 302 -1.60 19.10 -1.12
N GLU A 303 -1.25 20.38 -1.08
CA GLU A 303 0.07 20.87 -0.71
C GLU A 303 0.38 20.54 0.76
N ALA A 304 -0.57 20.78 1.65
CA ALA A 304 -0.43 20.46 3.07
C ALA A 304 -0.29 18.95 3.30
N LEU A 305 -1.03 18.11 2.54
CA LEU A 305 -0.89 16.65 2.56
C LEU A 305 0.52 16.23 2.12
N CYS A 306 1.02 16.73 0.98
CA CYS A 306 2.36 16.39 0.48
C CYS A 306 3.44 16.78 1.50
N LEU A 307 3.36 17.97 2.09
CA LEU A 307 4.32 18.42 3.10
C LEU A 307 4.23 17.59 4.38
N HIS A 308 3.00 17.28 4.85
CA HIS A 308 2.78 16.42 6.00
C HIS A 308 3.42 15.03 5.82
N LEU A 309 3.23 14.40 4.66
CA LEU A 309 3.83 13.10 4.35
C LEU A 309 5.36 13.19 4.31
N LEU A 310 5.91 14.22 3.67
CA LEU A 310 7.35 14.42 3.61
C LEU A 310 8.00 14.61 4.99
N GLN A 311 7.33 15.30 5.90
CA GLN A 311 7.80 15.51 7.28
C GLN A 311 7.90 14.21 8.07
N GLN A 312 7.10 13.22 7.75
CA GLN A 312 7.12 11.90 8.38
C GLN A 312 8.15 10.95 7.76
N ALA A 313 8.88 11.38 6.72
CA ALA A 313 9.89 10.56 6.07
C ALA A 313 10.98 10.14 7.06
N ARG A 314 11.22 8.82 7.18
CA ARG A 314 12.21 8.23 8.08
C ARG A 314 12.70 6.88 7.58
N LEU A 315 13.73 6.34 8.19
CA LEU A 315 14.19 4.96 8.01
C LEU A 315 13.50 4.03 9.02
N ASP A 316 13.30 2.76 8.66
CA ASP A 316 12.83 1.73 9.60
C ASP A 316 13.92 1.38 10.63
N SER A 317 15.18 1.36 10.18
CA SER A 317 16.34 0.99 11.00
C SER A 317 16.74 2.04 12.04
N ARG A 318 16.27 3.28 11.94
CA ARG A 318 16.44 4.26 13.02
C ARG A 318 15.40 3.99 14.10
N LEU A 319 15.78 3.18 15.09
CA LEU A 319 15.28 3.37 16.44
C LEU A 319 15.58 4.84 16.78
N ASP A 320 14.55 5.68 16.91
CA ASP A 320 14.71 7.02 17.46
C ASP A 320 15.56 6.86 18.71
N ALA A 321 16.70 7.56 18.75
CA ALA A 321 17.54 7.56 19.91
C ALA A 321 16.66 8.02 21.08
N ARG A 322 16.20 7.08 21.91
CA ARG A 322 15.52 7.42 23.14
C ARG A 322 16.51 8.30 23.88
N PRO A 323 16.15 9.50 24.34
CA PRO A 323 17.03 10.27 25.18
C PRO A 323 17.35 9.38 26.40
N GLY A 324 18.60 8.85 26.49
CA GLY A 324 19.04 7.97 27.55
C GLY A 324 19.46 6.56 27.16
N SER A 325 19.60 6.18 25.88
CA SER A 325 20.30 4.93 25.56
C SER A 325 21.81 5.12 25.78
N PRO A 326 22.45 4.29 26.66
CA PRO A 326 23.87 4.45 26.94
C PRO A 326 24.70 4.08 25.72
N GLN A 327 25.30 5.06 25.07
CA GLN A 327 26.41 4.85 24.13
C GLN A 327 27.72 4.51 24.87
N ASP A 328 27.65 4.10 26.15
CA ASP A 328 28.75 3.66 26.99
C ASP A 328 28.63 2.19 27.41
N ALA A 329 28.38 1.28 26.46
CA ALA A 329 28.75 -0.08 26.67
C ALA A 329 30.26 -0.22 26.48
N ARG A 330 31.05 -0.15 27.57
CA ARG A 330 32.45 -0.50 27.59
C ARG A 330 32.63 -1.88 26.93
N PRO A 331 33.68 -2.09 26.13
CA PRO A 331 33.96 -3.40 25.61
C PRO A 331 34.15 -4.36 26.80
N CYS A 332 33.45 -5.49 26.76
CA CYS A 332 33.61 -6.58 27.72
C CYS A 332 35.06 -6.98 27.76
N SER A 333 35.75 -6.78 28.89
CA SER A 333 37.11 -7.25 29.07
C SER A 333 37.14 -8.79 29.18
N PRO A 334 38.15 -9.49 28.66
CA PRO A 334 38.18 -10.96 28.58
C PRO A 334 38.39 -11.69 29.91
N GLN A 335 38.16 -11.03 31.05
CA GLN A 335 38.48 -11.59 32.38
C GLN A 335 37.31 -12.23 33.13
N ASP A 336 36.09 -12.20 32.63
CA ASP A 336 34.93 -12.75 33.34
C ASP A 336 34.39 -14.09 32.78
N ALA A 337 35.25 -14.87 32.17
CA ALA A 337 34.91 -16.23 31.76
C ALA A 337 35.64 -17.25 32.60
N ARG A 338 35.08 -17.69 33.74
CA ARG A 338 35.06 -19.05 34.30
C ARG A 338 34.25 -19.10 35.60
N PRO A 339 33.36 -20.10 35.75
CA PRO A 339 33.56 -21.03 36.84
C PRO A 339 33.80 -22.46 36.36
N ASP A 340 34.64 -23.14 37.11
CA ASP A 340 35.03 -24.55 36.98
C ASP A 340 33.79 -25.47 37.07
N VAL A 341 33.76 -26.47 36.20
CA VAL A 341 32.95 -27.67 36.35
C VAL A 341 33.82 -28.73 37.02
N PRO A 342 33.40 -29.30 38.17
CA PRO A 342 34.09 -30.48 38.75
C PRO A 342 33.76 -31.71 37.91
N SER A 343 34.81 -32.45 37.61
CA SER A 343 34.77 -33.83 37.11
C SER A 343 34.29 -34.79 38.19
N GLU A 344 33.19 -35.52 37.94
CA GLU A 344 33.02 -36.94 38.22
C GLU A 344 32.02 -37.56 37.23
#